data_6213752f2055ee07f56fcad651cf7eea
#
_entry.id   6213752f2055ee07f56fcad651cf7eea
#
_cell.length_a   1.000
_cell.length_b   1.000
_cell.length_c   1.000
_cell.angle_alpha   90.00
_cell.angle_beta   90.00
_cell.angle_gamma   90.00
#
_symmetry.space_group_name_H-M   'P 1'
#
loop_
_entity.id
_entity.type
_entity.pdbx_description
1 polymer ?
#
loop_
_entity_poly.entity_id
_entity_poly.type
_entity_poly.pdbx_seq_one_letter_code
_entity_poly.pdbx_strand_id
1 'polypeptide(L)'
;MSIFTKIAEKYDLKIISEPVCLSGGLMHKMYKINTQQGTFALKLLNPFVVQRENAMDNYAKAERIELLLEQKGIPILPSLSLGGRKMQEIDGEYFYLFDYFPGKALKSNEITSDHCKEMGKVLAEIHSIDKKYENEAFYEMSVDWNFYLAEMKHTNTKLYAMLKDALPVIQDSQNKGNQARKKLPPIVSICHNDMDCKNVLWNGSDYRIIDLECLSYNNPFMELFELALCWSGYEDCKIDFQLFQAFLQGYKNAGGEMPIDWETLYDCNNGRLEWLEYNIKRVLGIDCGNDEKEIGIEQVKETIQHIIYYAKMKNPILEHCIM
;
A
#
# COMPACT_ATOMS: atom_id res chain seq x y z
N MET A 1 28.66 16.41 4.07
CA MET A 1 28.65 15.71 2.77
C MET A 1 27.25 15.20 2.54
N SER A 2 26.69 15.34 1.34
CA SER A 2 25.32 14.86 1.08
C SER A 2 25.27 13.34 1.08
N ILE A 3 24.07 12.75 1.33
CA ILE A 3 23.90 11.28 1.26
C ILE A 3 24.30 10.74 -0.13
N PHE A 4 24.03 11.48 -1.21
CA PHE A 4 24.39 11.10 -2.56
C PHE A 4 25.91 10.99 -2.78
N THR A 5 26.68 11.93 -2.23
CA THR A 5 28.13 11.90 -2.28
C THR A 5 28.68 10.67 -1.55
N LYS A 6 28.15 10.39 -0.36
CA LYS A 6 28.55 9.22 0.43
C LYS A 6 28.23 7.89 -0.27
N ILE A 7 27.04 7.80 -0.91
CA ILE A 7 26.64 6.64 -1.71
C ILE A 7 27.58 6.48 -2.89
N ALA A 8 27.88 7.57 -3.60
CA ALA A 8 28.78 7.56 -4.74
C ALA A 8 30.18 7.05 -4.36
N GLU A 9 30.73 7.52 -3.24
CA GLU A 9 32.04 7.09 -2.74
C GLU A 9 32.01 5.62 -2.29
N LYS A 10 30.98 5.23 -1.52
CA LYS A 10 30.88 3.86 -0.97
C LYS A 10 30.73 2.78 -2.04
N TYR A 11 30.01 3.08 -3.14
CA TYR A 11 29.70 2.11 -4.19
C TYR A 11 30.40 2.39 -5.51
N ASP A 12 31.39 3.28 -5.51
CA ASP A 12 32.16 3.68 -6.72
C ASP A 12 31.26 4.12 -7.88
N LEU A 13 30.18 4.84 -7.57
CA LEU A 13 29.25 5.38 -8.54
C LEU A 13 29.70 6.78 -8.98
N LYS A 14 29.87 6.98 -10.28
CA LYS A 14 30.24 8.30 -10.82
C LYS A 14 28.99 9.06 -11.23
N ILE A 15 28.43 9.85 -10.31
CA ILE A 15 27.26 10.70 -10.57
C ILE A 15 27.60 11.74 -11.63
N ILE A 16 26.76 11.82 -12.70
CA ILE A 16 26.99 12.69 -13.87
C ILE A 16 26.01 13.88 -13.94
N SER A 17 24.99 13.92 -13.08
CA SER A 17 24.06 15.04 -12.96
C SER A 17 23.52 15.12 -11.55
N GLU A 18 22.99 16.28 -11.16
CA GLU A 18 22.28 16.42 -9.88
C GLU A 18 21.16 15.39 -9.74
N PRO A 19 21.05 14.74 -8.56
CA PRO A 19 19.94 13.84 -8.27
C PRO A 19 18.58 14.56 -8.35
N VAL A 20 17.62 13.94 -9.01
CA VAL A 20 16.28 14.51 -9.22
C VAL A 20 15.30 13.86 -8.26
N CYS A 21 14.63 14.67 -7.41
CA CYS A 21 13.56 14.18 -6.57
C CYS A 21 12.40 13.69 -7.43
N LEU A 22 11.96 12.45 -7.18
CA LEU A 22 10.78 11.87 -7.82
C LEU A 22 9.55 12.15 -6.95
N SER A 23 8.45 12.56 -7.57
CA SER A 23 7.17 12.77 -6.88
C SER A 23 6.47 11.44 -6.59
N GLY A 24 5.66 11.38 -5.53
CA GLY A 24 4.75 10.26 -5.26
C GLY A 24 4.99 9.49 -3.96
N GLY A 25 6.11 9.68 -3.28
CA GLY A 25 6.34 9.04 -1.97
C GLY A 25 5.66 9.80 -0.82
N LEU A 26 4.61 9.24 -0.21
CA LEU A 26 3.96 9.84 0.98
C LEU A 26 4.75 9.60 2.27
N MET A 27 5.56 8.54 2.31
CA MET A 27 6.29 8.10 3.52
C MET A 27 7.79 8.30 3.38
N HIS A 28 8.36 8.04 2.22
CA HIS A 28 9.79 8.02 1.94
C HIS A 28 10.16 9.00 0.83
N LYS A 29 11.43 9.39 0.75
CA LYS A 29 11.91 10.26 -0.34
C LYS A 29 12.51 9.44 -1.45
N MET A 30 12.07 9.69 -2.67
CA MET A 30 12.57 9.00 -3.87
C MET A 30 13.41 9.93 -4.72
N TYR A 31 14.52 9.43 -5.26
CA TYR A 31 15.41 10.19 -6.12
C TYR A 31 15.85 9.37 -7.33
N LYS A 32 15.93 10.02 -8.49
CA LYS A 32 16.61 9.49 -9.67
C LYS A 32 18.05 9.94 -9.65
N ILE A 33 18.99 9.00 -9.80
CA ILE A 33 20.43 9.25 -9.82
C ILE A 33 20.97 8.77 -11.16
N ASN A 34 21.53 9.68 -11.95
CA ASN A 34 22.21 9.35 -13.19
C ASN A 34 23.72 9.19 -12.92
N THR A 35 24.28 8.07 -13.31
CA THR A 35 25.72 7.76 -13.14
C THR A 35 26.33 7.28 -14.46
N GLN A 36 27.66 7.17 -14.51
CA GLN A 36 28.33 6.55 -15.65
C GLN A 36 28.01 5.05 -15.77
N GLN A 37 27.65 4.40 -14.67
CA GLN A 37 27.32 2.97 -14.60
C GLN A 37 25.87 2.65 -14.95
N GLY A 38 24.99 3.65 -15.00
CA GLY A 38 23.57 3.50 -15.27
C GLY A 38 22.72 4.54 -14.54
N THR A 39 21.43 4.41 -14.69
CA THR A 39 20.46 5.24 -13.96
C THR A 39 19.81 4.42 -12.85
N PHE A 40 19.74 4.96 -11.65
CA PHE A 40 19.22 4.31 -10.47
C PHE A 40 18.08 5.10 -9.84
N ALA A 41 17.20 4.40 -9.12
CA ALA A 41 16.26 5.02 -8.20
C ALA A 41 16.72 4.74 -6.75
N LEU A 42 16.80 5.80 -5.96
CA LEU A 42 17.14 5.74 -4.54
C LEU A 42 15.88 5.99 -3.71
N LYS A 43 15.54 5.07 -2.83
CA LYS A 43 14.50 5.23 -1.79
C LYS A 43 15.19 5.53 -0.46
N LEU A 44 15.13 6.78 -0.01
CA LEU A 44 15.65 7.19 1.29
C LEU A 44 14.54 7.03 2.33
N LEU A 45 14.74 6.17 3.31
CA LEU A 45 13.74 5.82 4.30
C LEU A 45 13.53 6.97 5.30
N ASN A 46 12.27 7.19 5.67
CA ASN A 46 11.91 8.15 6.70
C ASN A 46 12.36 7.63 8.08
N PRO A 47 13.20 8.39 8.82
CA PRO A 47 13.69 7.97 10.13
C PRO A 47 12.57 7.64 11.13
N PHE A 48 11.45 8.35 11.11
CA PHE A 48 10.31 8.09 12.00
C PHE A 48 9.64 6.75 11.70
N VAL A 49 9.70 6.28 10.44
CA VAL A 49 9.17 4.97 10.05
C VAL A 49 10.14 3.87 10.48
N VAL A 50 11.43 4.07 10.24
CA VAL A 50 12.49 3.10 10.59
C VAL A 50 12.58 2.87 12.10
N GLN A 51 12.28 3.90 12.91
CA GLN A 51 12.32 3.82 14.38
C GLN A 51 11.08 3.18 15.01
N ARG A 52 10.06 2.83 14.23
CA ARG A 52 8.87 2.14 14.76
C ARG A 52 9.24 0.76 15.30
N GLU A 53 8.51 0.33 16.31
CA GLU A 53 8.61 -1.02 16.83
C GLU A 53 8.45 -2.03 15.69
N ASN A 54 9.32 -3.04 15.65
CA ASN A 54 9.36 -4.10 14.63
C ASN A 54 9.63 -3.66 13.17
N ALA A 55 9.92 -2.37 12.89
CA ALA A 55 10.15 -1.91 11.52
C ALA A 55 11.27 -2.68 10.82
N MET A 56 12.42 -2.85 11.47
CA MET A 56 13.57 -3.57 10.90
C MET A 56 13.29 -5.05 10.65
N ASP A 57 12.52 -5.69 11.54
CA ASP A 57 12.09 -7.09 11.34
C ASP A 57 11.12 -7.22 10.17
N ASN A 58 10.23 -6.25 9.99
CA ASN A 58 9.29 -6.22 8.89
C ASN A 58 10.02 -6.02 7.55
N TYR A 59 10.98 -5.09 7.47
CA TYR A 59 11.84 -4.95 6.29
C TYR A 59 12.59 -6.24 5.97
N ALA A 60 13.20 -6.88 6.97
CA ALA A 60 13.91 -8.14 6.76
C ALA A 60 13.00 -9.31 6.32
N LYS A 61 11.72 -9.31 6.72
CA LYS A 61 10.72 -10.28 6.24
C LYS A 61 10.34 -9.97 4.78
N ALA A 62 10.07 -8.70 4.47
CA ALA A 62 9.74 -8.25 3.12
C ALA A 62 10.85 -8.59 2.12
N GLU A 63 12.14 -8.34 2.46
CA GLU A 63 13.29 -8.70 1.62
C GLU A 63 13.37 -10.19 1.31
N ARG A 64 13.01 -11.06 2.28
CA ARG A 64 12.97 -12.52 2.05
C ARG A 64 11.88 -12.92 1.08
N ILE A 65 10.71 -12.29 1.18
CA ILE A 65 9.59 -12.53 0.26
C ILE A 65 9.94 -11.96 -1.13
N GLU A 66 10.54 -10.78 -1.20
CA GLU A 66 11.01 -10.19 -2.46
C GLU A 66 11.90 -11.17 -3.24
N LEU A 67 12.85 -11.83 -2.57
CA LEU A 67 13.70 -12.87 -3.20
C LEU A 67 12.88 -14.04 -3.75
N LEU A 68 11.82 -14.46 -3.06
CA LEU A 68 10.93 -15.51 -3.58
C LEU A 68 10.18 -15.06 -4.82
N LEU A 69 9.68 -13.81 -4.84
CA LEU A 69 9.00 -13.25 -6.01
C LEU A 69 9.95 -13.15 -7.22
N GLU A 70 11.20 -12.69 -7.01
CA GLU A 70 12.23 -12.68 -8.04
C GLU A 70 12.47 -14.08 -8.63
N GLN A 71 12.66 -15.09 -7.77
CA GLN A 71 12.91 -16.47 -8.19
C GLN A 71 11.73 -17.08 -8.97
N LYS A 72 10.52 -16.62 -8.71
CA LYS A 72 9.30 -17.05 -9.40
C LYS A 72 9.02 -16.26 -10.67
N GLY A 73 9.83 -15.23 -10.97
CA GLY A 73 9.67 -14.41 -12.17
C GLY A 73 8.48 -13.46 -12.12
N ILE A 74 7.99 -13.13 -10.93
CA ILE A 74 6.97 -12.08 -10.77
C ILE A 74 7.57 -10.75 -11.23
N PRO A 75 6.84 -9.92 -11.99
CA PRO A 75 7.36 -8.69 -12.60
C PRO A 75 7.52 -7.55 -11.58
N ILE A 76 8.26 -7.80 -10.49
CA ILE A 76 8.64 -6.79 -9.50
C ILE A 76 9.87 -6.00 -9.94
N LEU A 77 10.07 -4.84 -9.35
CA LEU A 77 11.32 -4.09 -9.42
C LEU A 77 12.11 -4.32 -8.13
N PRO A 78 13.01 -5.32 -8.08
CA PRO A 78 13.69 -5.67 -6.85
C PRO A 78 14.74 -4.63 -6.47
N SER A 79 14.97 -4.49 -5.18
CA SER A 79 16.08 -3.69 -4.67
C SER A 79 17.42 -4.37 -4.94
N LEU A 80 18.46 -3.57 -5.24
CA LEU A 80 19.80 -4.06 -5.52
C LEU A 80 20.45 -4.59 -4.24
N SER A 81 21.09 -5.75 -4.35
CA SER A 81 21.89 -6.30 -3.26
C SER A 81 23.32 -5.74 -3.34
N LEU A 82 23.69 -4.90 -2.39
CA LEU A 82 25.02 -4.31 -2.30
C LEU A 82 25.75 -4.87 -1.07
N GLY A 83 26.88 -5.54 -1.30
CA GLY A 83 27.60 -6.21 -0.23
C GLY A 83 26.78 -7.32 0.47
N GLY A 84 25.88 -7.99 -0.24
CA GLY A 84 25.03 -9.06 0.27
C GLY A 84 23.80 -8.57 1.07
N ARG A 85 23.49 -7.28 1.06
CA ARG A 85 22.31 -6.69 1.74
C ARG A 85 21.53 -5.84 0.77
N LYS A 86 20.19 -5.89 0.87
CA LYS A 86 19.29 -5.02 0.11
C LYS A 86 19.17 -3.67 0.79
N MET A 87 18.73 -3.62 2.03
CA MET A 87 18.76 -2.39 2.82
C MET A 87 20.20 -1.96 3.11
N GLN A 88 20.48 -0.69 2.82
CA GLN A 88 21.78 -0.08 3.06
C GLN A 88 21.68 0.96 4.17
N GLU A 89 22.81 1.22 4.83
CA GLU A 89 22.94 2.22 5.87
C GLU A 89 24.24 3.02 5.68
N ILE A 90 24.13 4.33 5.78
CA ILE A 90 25.27 5.25 5.84
C ILE A 90 24.97 6.33 6.88
N ASP A 91 25.79 6.40 7.94
CA ASP A 91 25.69 7.40 9.01
C ASP A 91 24.28 7.50 9.65
N GLY A 92 23.60 6.36 9.81
CA GLY A 92 22.26 6.28 10.38
C GLY A 92 21.12 6.61 9.40
N GLU A 93 21.43 6.88 8.15
CA GLU A 93 20.44 7.02 7.08
C GLU A 93 20.27 5.68 6.35
N TYR A 94 19.04 5.15 6.32
CA TYR A 94 18.69 3.89 5.68
C TYR A 94 18.10 4.14 4.29
N PHE A 95 18.47 3.30 3.32
CA PHE A 95 18.00 3.43 1.95
C PHE A 95 18.02 2.12 1.18
N TYR A 96 17.25 2.09 0.09
CA TYR A 96 17.32 1.08 -0.96
C TYR A 96 17.75 1.71 -2.28
N LEU A 97 18.46 0.95 -3.10
CA LEU A 97 18.82 1.31 -4.46
C LEU A 97 18.17 0.33 -5.43
N PHE A 98 17.64 0.83 -6.54
CA PHE A 98 16.98 0.08 -7.59
C PHE A 98 17.55 0.46 -8.94
N ASP A 99 17.52 -0.45 -9.91
CA ASP A 99 17.63 -0.04 -11.30
C ASP A 99 16.48 0.89 -11.67
N TYR A 100 16.76 1.94 -12.44
CA TYR A 100 15.70 2.87 -12.82
C TYR A 100 14.85 2.28 -13.95
N PHE A 101 13.57 2.04 -13.65
CA PHE A 101 12.60 1.64 -14.66
C PHE A 101 11.90 2.88 -15.22
N PRO A 102 11.94 3.14 -16.56
CA PRO A 102 11.40 4.34 -17.18
C PRO A 102 9.87 4.23 -17.42
N GLY A 103 9.14 3.73 -16.44
CA GLY A 103 7.70 3.59 -16.44
C GLY A 103 7.00 4.71 -15.65
N LYS A 104 5.69 4.77 -15.79
CA LYS A 104 4.82 5.64 -15.00
C LYS A 104 3.64 4.85 -14.44
N ALA A 105 3.15 5.26 -13.27
CA ALA A 105 1.87 4.79 -12.76
C ALA A 105 0.73 5.28 -13.67
N LEU A 106 -0.29 4.44 -13.84
CA LEU A 106 -1.49 4.82 -14.59
C LEU A 106 -2.37 5.74 -13.73
N LYS A 107 -2.94 6.74 -14.38
CA LYS A 107 -4.04 7.50 -13.79
C LYS A 107 -5.33 6.70 -13.91
N SER A 108 -6.31 6.98 -13.06
CA SER A 108 -7.60 6.27 -13.06
C SER A 108 -8.27 6.22 -14.43
N ASN A 109 -8.18 7.28 -15.22
CA ASN A 109 -8.75 7.35 -16.57
C ASN A 109 -7.92 6.64 -17.66
N GLU A 110 -6.73 6.15 -17.33
CA GLU A 110 -5.85 5.35 -18.21
C GLU A 110 -6.02 3.84 -17.96
N ILE A 111 -6.67 3.45 -16.84
CA ILE A 111 -6.90 2.05 -16.48
C ILE A 111 -7.95 1.43 -17.40
N THR A 112 -7.65 0.24 -17.90
CA THR A 112 -8.53 -0.55 -18.78
C THR A 112 -8.83 -1.91 -18.17
N SER A 113 -9.86 -2.59 -18.71
CA SER A 113 -10.17 -3.97 -18.32
C SER A 113 -8.98 -4.93 -18.52
N ASP A 114 -8.12 -4.68 -19.49
CA ASP A 114 -6.94 -5.55 -19.72
C ASP A 114 -5.87 -5.30 -18.65
N HIS A 115 -5.66 -4.06 -18.19
CA HIS A 115 -4.82 -3.78 -17.02
C HIS A 115 -5.34 -4.49 -15.77
N CYS A 116 -6.65 -4.42 -15.51
CA CYS A 116 -7.28 -5.09 -14.36
C CYS A 116 -7.15 -6.62 -14.43
N LYS A 117 -7.38 -7.22 -15.61
CA LYS A 117 -7.20 -8.67 -15.80
C LYS A 117 -5.75 -9.09 -15.56
N GLU A 118 -4.79 -8.34 -16.08
CA GLU A 118 -3.37 -8.64 -15.89
C GLU A 118 -2.98 -8.54 -14.42
N MET A 119 -3.41 -7.48 -13.71
CA MET A 119 -3.10 -7.34 -12.27
C MET A 119 -3.80 -8.41 -11.42
N GLY A 120 -5.05 -8.76 -11.75
CA GLY A 120 -5.71 -9.89 -11.11
C GLY A 120 -4.97 -11.22 -11.32
N LYS A 121 -4.47 -11.46 -12.54
CA LYS A 121 -3.65 -12.64 -12.85
C LYS A 121 -2.36 -12.66 -12.02
N VAL A 122 -1.60 -11.56 -12.01
CA VAL A 122 -0.35 -11.48 -11.24
C VAL A 122 -0.60 -11.66 -9.74
N LEU A 123 -1.68 -11.12 -9.22
CA LEU A 123 -2.06 -11.34 -7.82
C LEU A 123 -2.31 -12.82 -7.53
N ALA A 124 -2.99 -13.55 -8.42
CA ALA A 124 -3.19 -14.99 -8.26
C ALA A 124 -1.86 -15.75 -8.28
N GLU A 125 -0.93 -15.36 -9.16
CA GLU A 125 0.41 -15.93 -9.23
C GLU A 125 1.17 -15.70 -7.91
N ILE A 126 1.16 -14.48 -7.35
CA ILE A 126 1.76 -14.16 -6.05
C ILE A 126 1.15 -15.02 -4.93
N HIS A 127 -0.18 -15.05 -4.82
CA HIS A 127 -0.90 -15.81 -3.79
C HIS A 127 -0.66 -17.33 -3.87
N SER A 128 -0.27 -17.85 -5.04
CA SER A 128 0.00 -19.28 -5.24
C SER A 128 1.39 -19.73 -4.78
N ILE A 129 2.34 -18.80 -4.55
CA ILE A 129 3.76 -19.14 -4.31
C ILE A 129 3.96 -19.90 -3.01
N ASP A 130 3.39 -19.41 -1.92
CA ASP A 130 3.51 -20.06 -0.60
C ASP A 130 2.22 -19.84 0.19
N LYS A 131 1.27 -20.75 0.00
CA LYS A 131 -0.04 -20.72 0.61
C LYS A 131 -0.08 -21.68 1.79
N LYS A 132 -0.55 -21.19 2.95
CA LYS A 132 -0.64 -21.97 4.18
C LYS A 132 -2.06 -21.94 4.74
N TYR A 133 -2.46 -23.05 5.35
CA TYR A 133 -3.75 -23.14 6.07
C TYR A 133 -3.48 -22.99 7.55
N GLU A 134 -3.38 -21.76 7.99
CA GLU A 134 -3.16 -21.39 9.40
C GLU A 134 -3.99 -20.17 9.76
N ASN A 135 -4.30 -20.01 11.04
CA ASN A 135 -4.98 -18.81 11.50
C ASN A 135 -3.98 -17.65 11.50
N GLU A 136 -4.37 -16.56 10.85
CA GLU A 136 -3.71 -15.29 11.04
C GLU A 136 -3.87 -14.85 12.51
N ALA A 137 -2.84 -14.21 13.07
CA ALA A 137 -2.96 -13.60 14.38
C ALA A 137 -4.06 -12.54 14.33
N PHE A 138 -5.15 -12.76 15.09
CA PHE A 138 -6.27 -11.83 15.12
C PHE A 138 -5.84 -10.54 15.83
N TYR A 139 -5.87 -9.44 15.10
CA TYR A 139 -5.72 -8.10 15.63
C TYR A 139 -7.08 -7.40 15.71
N GLU A 140 -7.51 -7.04 16.91
CA GLU A 140 -8.72 -6.26 17.12
C GLU A 140 -8.40 -4.76 17.08
N MET A 141 -8.99 -4.04 16.14
CA MET A 141 -8.84 -2.59 16.07
C MET A 141 -9.55 -1.95 17.26
N SER A 142 -8.81 -1.21 18.07
CA SER A 142 -9.32 -0.55 19.28
C SER A 142 -8.93 0.93 19.29
N VAL A 143 -9.48 1.69 18.34
CA VAL A 143 -9.22 3.13 18.22
C VAL A 143 -10.27 3.90 19.00
N ASP A 144 -9.85 4.80 19.91
CA ASP A 144 -10.74 5.73 20.59
C ASP A 144 -11.03 6.97 19.71
N TRP A 145 -12.00 6.83 18.83
CA TRP A 145 -12.43 7.89 17.94
C TRP A 145 -13.00 9.12 18.67
N ASN A 146 -13.54 8.95 19.89
CA ASN A 146 -14.03 10.07 20.67
C ASN A 146 -12.88 10.92 21.23
N PHE A 147 -11.78 10.27 21.62
CA PHE A 147 -10.55 10.98 22.00
C PHE A 147 -10.06 11.87 20.84
N TYR A 148 -9.90 11.29 19.63
CA TYR A 148 -9.45 12.05 18.47
C TYR A 148 -10.42 13.17 18.07
N LEU A 149 -11.72 12.94 18.20
CA LEU A 149 -12.72 13.98 17.97
C LEU A 149 -12.56 15.15 18.95
N ALA A 150 -12.31 14.87 20.22
CA ALA A 150 -12.12 15.89 21.26
C ALA A 150 -10.86 16.74 20.97
N GLU A 151 -9.74 16.10 20.66
CA GLU A 151 -8.48 16.78 20.32
C GLU A 151 -8.60 17.62 19.05
N MET A 152 -9.28 17.09 18.02
CA MET A 152 -9.49 17.79 16.75
C MET A 152 -10.29 19.08 16.91
N LYS A 153 -11.20 19.16 17.89
CA LYS A 153 -12.02 20.35 18.18
C LYS A 153 -11.16 21.59 18.47
N HIS A 154 -10.02 21.39 19.11
CA HIS A 154 -9.09 22.49 19.49
C HIS A 154 -8.03 22.73 18.44
N THR A 155 -7.76 21.76 17.55
CA THR A 155 -6.68 21.81 16.58
C THR A 155 -7.13 22.29 15.21
N ASN A 156 -8.31 21.77 14.72
CA ASN A 156 -8.84 22.07 13.40
C ASN A 156 -10.36 21.92 13.38
N THR A 157 -11.08 23.05 13.49
CA THR A 157 -12.55 23.07 13.58
C THR A 157 -13.25 22.52 12.32
N LYS A 158 -12.63 22.63 11.15
CA LYS A 158 -13.18 22.09 9.90
C LYS A 158 -13.11 20.57 9.88
N LEU A 159 -11.95 20.01 10.22
CA LEU A 159 -11.80 18.56 10.33
C LEU A 159 -12.63 17.98 11.48
N TYR A 160 -12.76 18.72 12.59
CA TYR A 160 -13.67 18.33 13.67
C TYR A 160 -15.12 18.15 13.18
N ALA A 161 -15.64 19.09 12.38
CA ALA A 161 -17.00 18.97 11.86
C ALA A 161 -17.14 17.73 10.96
N MET A 162 -16.19 17.50 10.04
CA MET A 162 -16.19 16.34 9.16
C MET A 162 -16.10 15.01 9.94
N LEU A 163 -15.19 14.93 10.90
CA LEU A 163 -15.01 13.74 11.73
C LEU A 163 -16.24 13.45 12.59
N LYS A 164 -16.86 14.51 13.15
CA LYS A 164 -18.09 14.40 13.94
C LYS A 164 -19.24 13.81 13.12
N ASP A 165 -19.41 14.29 11.89
CA ASP A 165 -20.49 13.82 11.01
C ASP A 165 -20.25 12.37 10.54
N ALA A 166 -19.00 11.98 10.36
CA ALA A 166 -18.61 10.62 9.94
C ALA A 166 -18.52 9.62 11.11
N LEU A 167 -18.45 10.10 12.34
CA LEU A 167 -18.19 9.27 13.54
C LEU A 167 -19.07 8.01 13.64
N PRO A 168 -20.41 8.08 13.42
CA PRO A 168 -21.24 6.87 13.49
C PRO A 168 -20.84 5.79 12.48
N VAL A 169 -20.48 6.20 11.24
CA VAL A 169 -20.04 5.28 10.20
C VAL A 169 -18.67 4.67 10.55
N ILE A 170 -17.75 5.48 11.06
CA ILE A 170 -16.41 5.05 11.47
C ILE A 170 -16.51 3.99 12.58
N GLN A 171 -17.30 4.26 13.63
CA GLN A 171 -17.48 3.34 14.74
C GLN A 171 -18.19 2.04 14.32
N ASP A 172 -19.22 2.13 13.46
CA ASP A 172 -19.90 0.96 12.91
C ASP A 172 -18.94 0.10 12.06
N SER A 173 -18.13 0.72 11.20
CA SER A 173 -17.11 0.03 10.40
C SER A 173 -16.07 -0.69 11.27
N GLN A 174 -15.56 -0.04 12.32
CA GLN A 174 -14.63 -0.68 13.26
C GLN A 174 -15.25 -1.90 13.93
N ASN A 175 -16.47 -1.76 14.44
CA ASN A 175 -17.17 -2.85 15.13
C ASN A 175 -17.47 -4.03 14.19
N LYS A 176 -17.96 -3.76 12.98
CA LYS A 176 -18.24 -4.79 11.97
C LYS A 176 -16.96 -5.47 11.51
N GLY A 177 -15.90 -4.71 11.26
CA GLY A 177 -14.61 -5.25 10.89
C GLY A 177 -14.04 -6.20 11.93
N ASN A 178 -14.08 -5.82 13.21
CA ASN A 178 -13.62 -6.69 14.29
C ASN A 178 -14.44 -7.99 14.42
N GLN A 179 -15.74 -7.95 14.14
CA GLN A 179 -16.58 -9.15 14.13
C GLN A 179 -16.36 -10.02 12.90
N ALA A 180 -16.20 -9.39 11.74
CA ALA A 180 -15.99 -10.07 10.47
C ALA A 180 -14.64 -10.78 10.40
N ARG A 181 -13.56 -10.16 10.90
CA ARG A 181 -12.21 -10.77 10.93
C ARG A 181 -12.19 -12.13 11.63
N LYS A 182 -13.05 -12.34 12.64
CA LYS A 182 -13.18 -13.64 13.33
C LYS A 182 -13.77 -14.76 12.45
N LYS A 183 -14.36 -14.40 11.30
CA LYS A 183 -15.00 -15.33 10.37
C LYS A 183 -14.15 -15.60 9.13
N LEU A 184 -13.02 -14.89 8.98
CA LEU A 184 -12.12 -15.12 7.85
C LEU A 184 -11.64 -16.57 7.84
N PRO A 185 -11.54 -17.21 6.67
CA PRO A 185 -10.99 -18.56 6.59
C PRO A 185 -9.53 -18.55 7.03
N PRO A 186 -9.08 -19.63 7.71
CA PRO A 186 -7.70 -19.75 8.22
C PRO A 186 -6.73 -20.04 7.07
N ILE A 187 -6.47 -19.04 6.28
CA ILE A 187 -5.58 -19.13 5.11
C ILE A 187 -4.73 -17.87 5.05
N VAL A 188 -3.44 -18.07 4.85
CA VAL A 188 -2.48 -17.01 4.58
C VAL A 188 -1.64 -17.34 3.35
N SER A 189 -1.27 -16.33 2.61
CA SER A 189 -0.34 -16.42 1.48
C SER A 189 0.55 -15.18 1.45
N ILE A 190 1.54 -15.19 0.56
CA ILE A 190 2.28 -13.98 0.26
C ILE A 190 1.31 -12.95 -0.31
N CYS A 191 1.26 -11.78 0.32
CA CYS A 191 0.51 -10.62 -0.12
C CYS A 191 1.45 -9.43 -0.30
N HIS A 192 1.18 -8.58 -1.29
CA HIS A 192 1.91 -7.33 -1.49
C HIS A 192 1.47 -6.27 -0.50
N ASN A 193 0.19 -6.26 -0.16
CA ASN A 193 -0.51 -5.35 0.76
C ASN A 193 -0.56 -3.87 0.33
N ASP A 194 -0.02 -3.53 -0.84
CA ASP A 194 -0.09 -2.17 -1.41
C ASP A 194 0.12 -2.19 -2.95
N MET A 195 -0.38 -3.23 -3.68
CA MET A 195 -0.26 -3.34 -5.14
C MET A 195 -1.35 -2.53 -5.87
N ASP A 196 -1.59 -1.32 -5.41
CA ASP A 196 -2.51 -0.41 -6.09
C ASP A 196 -1.89 0.22 -7.36
N CYS A 197 -2.69 1.03 -8.08
CA CYS A 197 -2.28 1.58 -9.37
C CYS A 197 -1.03 2.46 -9.31
N LYS A 198 -0.76 3.11 -8.17
CA LYS A 198 0.43 3.97 -7.98
C LYS A 198 1.72 3.16 -7.88
N ASN A 199 1.62 1.89 -7.46
CA ASN A 199 2.73 1.00 -7.21
C ASN A 199 2.99 0.01 -8.36
N VAL A 200 2.40 0.27 -9.53
CA VAL A 200 2.70 -0.45 -10.77
C VAL A 200 3.12 0.54 -11.85
N LEU A 201 4.39 0.49 -12.23
CA LEU A 201 4.95 1.37 -13.27
C LEU A 201 4.83 0.68 -14.62
N TRP A 202 4.25 1.37 -15.61
CA TRP A 202 4.03 0.88 -16.96
C TRP A 202 4.92 1.62 -17.97
N ASN A 203 5.49 0.85 -18.90
CA ASN A 203 6.23 1.36 -20.07
C ASN A 203 5.76 0.59 -21.31
N GLY A 204 4.73 1.10 -21.99
CA GLY A 204 4.03 0.35 -23.04
C GLY A 204 3.34 -0.88 -22.45
N SER A 205 3.68 -2.06 -22.96
CA SER A 205 3.19 -3.35 -22.45
C SER A 205 4.04 -3.96 -21.33
N ASP A 206 5.23 -3.41 -21.07
CA ASP A 206 6.08 -3.84 -19.95
C ASP A 206 5.69 -3.09 -18.67
N TYR A 207 5.79 -3.75 -17.53
CA TYR A 207 5.48 -3.13 -16.24
C TYR A 207 6.31 -3.73 -15.12
N ARG A 208 6.44 -2.97 -14.03
CA ARG A 208 7.09 -3.42 -12.79
C ARG A 208 6.27 -3.01 -11.59
N ILE A 209 6.10 -3.96 -10.67
CA ILE A 209 5.52 -3.74 -9.36
C ILE A 209 6.62 -3.21 -8.46
N ILE A 210 6.34 -2.12 -7.76
CA ILE A 210 7.27 -1.43 -6.85
C ILE A 210 6.71 -1.38 -5.43
N ASP A 211 7.50 -0.84 -4.52
CA ASP A 211 7.12 -0.62 -3.12
C ASP A 211 6.87 -1.91 -2.33
N LEU A 212 7.88 -2.77 -2.34
CA LEU A 212 7.84 -4.15 -1.82
C LEU A 212 8.00 -4.22 -0.29
N GLU A 213 8.03 -3.09 0.42
CA GLU A 213 8.30 -3.06 1.86
C GLU A 213 7.14 -3.59 2.73
N CYS A 214 5.93 -3.65 2.16
CA CYS A 214 4.75 -4.17 2.82
C CYS A 214 4.52 -5.68 2.61
N LEU A 215 5.40 -6.36 1.84
CA LEU A 215 5.29 -7.79 1.58
C LEU A 215 5.24 -8.59 2.90
N SER A 216 4.19 -9.36 3.06
CA SER A 216 4.00 -10.21 4.25
C SER A 216 3.03 -11.37 3.96
N TYR A 217 2.86 -12.25 4.94
CA TYR A 217 1.84 -13.29 4.88
C TYR A 217 0.54 -12.76 5.49
N ASN A 218 -0.50 -12.66 4.67
CA ASN A 218 -1.81 -12.19 5.06
C ASN A 218 -2.91 -13.02 4.41
N ASN A 219 -4.17 -12.74 4.75
CA ASN A 219 -5.32 -13.39 4.11
C ASN A 219 -5.45 -12.95 2.64
N PRO A 220 -5.29 -13.84 1.65
CA PRO A 220 -5.29 -13.49 0.23
C PRO A 220 -6.64 -12.95 -0.26
N PHE A 221 -7.73 -13.30 0.38
CA PHE A 221 -9.05 -12.82 -0.02
C PHE A 221 -9.27 -11.36 0.35
N MET A 222 -8.66 -10.91 1.45
CA MET A 222 -8.68 -9.51 1.84
C MET A 222 -7.96 -8.66 0.79
N GLU A 223 -6.75 -9.05 0.40
CA GLU A 223 -5.99 -8.32 -0.62
C GLU A 223 -6.68 -8.36 -1.99
N LEU A 224 -7.21 -9.52 -2.40
CA LEU A 224 -8.00 -9.64 -3.64
C LEU A 224 -9.14 -8.62 -3.68
N PHE A 225 -9.90 -8.53 -2.60
CA PHE A 225 -11.05 -7.63 -2.53
C PHE A 225 -10.64 -6.16 -2.55
N GLU A 226 -9.64 -5.80 -1.76
CA GLU A 226 -9.11 -4.44 -1.69
C GLU A 226 -8.54 -3.97 -3.02
N LEU A 227 -7.72 -4.81 -3.68
CA LEU A 227 -7.12 -4.45 -4.96
C LEU A 227 -8.15 -4.39 -6.09
N ALA A 228 -9.16 -5.27 -6.10
CA ALA A 228 -10.24 -5.16 -7.07
C ALA A 228 -10.97 -3.81 -6.97
N LEU A 229 -11.17 -3.29 -5.76
CA LEU A 229 -11.71 -1.95 -5.53
C LEU A 229 -10.75 -0.85 -6.00
N CYS A 230 -9.48 -0.90 -5.60
CA CYS A 230 -8.49 0.11 -5.96
C CYS A 230 -8.32 0.23 -7.48
N TRP A 231 -8.21 -0.90 -8.19
CA TRP A 231 -8.05 -0.92 -9.65
C TRP A 231 -9.32 -0.55 -10.42
N SER A 232 -10.46 -0.42 -9.74
CA SER A 232 -11.74 -0.03 -10.34
C SER A 232 -12.18 1.41 -10.07
N GLY A 233 -11.31 2.26 -9.53
CA GLY A 233 -11.61 3.68 -9.31
C GLY A 233 -12.15 4.02 -7.93
N TYR A 234 -11.97 3.13 -6.96
CA TYR A 234 -12.36 3.40 -5.57
C TYR A 234 -11.68 4.65 -4.99
N GLU A 235 -10.42 4.90 -5.35
CA GLU A 235 -9.65 6.07 -4.88
C GLU A 235 -10.29 7.41 -5.29
N ASP A 236 -10.98 7.43 -6.43
CA ASP A 236 -11.73 8.62 -6.90
C ASP A 236 -13.18 8.64 -6.41
N CYS A 237 -13.57 7.77 -5.48
CA CYS A 237 -14.96 7.54 -5.06
C CYS A 237 -15.90 7.27 -6.25
N LYS A 238 -15.43 6.54 -7.25
CA LYS A 238 -16.15 6.26 -8.49
C LYS A 238 -15.78 4.86 -9.01
N ILE A 239 -16.36 3.83 -8.39
CA ILE A 239 -16.13 2.45 -8.82
C ILE A 239 -16.75 2.20 -10.20
N ASP A 240 -15.93 1.70 -11.13
CA ASP A 240 -16.36 1.10 -12.39
C ASP A 240 -16.46 -0.42 -12.20
N PHE A 241 -17.69 -0.93 -12.17
CA PHE A 241 -17.92 -2.35 -11.94
C PHE A 241 -17.48 -3.25 -13.10
N GLN A 242 -17.26 -2.74 -14.32
CA GLN A 242 -16.64 -3.51 -15.39
C GLN A 242 -15.16 -3.76 -15.11
N LEU A 243 -14.45 -2.75 -14.61
CA LEU A 243 -13.06 -2.88 -14.19
C LEU A 243 -12.94 -3.80 -12.95
N PHE A 244 -13.83 -3.64 -11.97
CA PHE A 244 -13.90 -4.50 -10.79
C PHE A 244 -14.03 -5.98 -11.17
N GLN A 245 -15.01 -6.30 -12.01
CA GLN A 245 -15.24 -7.67 -12.50
C GLN A 245 -14.08 -8.18 -13.37
N ALA A 246 -13.45 -7.29 -14.18
CA ALA A 246 -12.28 -7.67 -14.97
C ALA A 246 -11.09 -8.09 -14.08
N PHE A 247 -10.86 -7.41 -12.97
CA PHE A 247 -9.82 -7.80 -12.01
C PHE A 247 -10.09 -9.17 -11.40
N LEU A 248 -11.31 -9.39 -10.86
CA LEU A 248 -11.72 -10.66 -10.29
C LEU A 248 -11.65 -11.81 -11.33
N GLN A 249 -12.04 -11.54 -12.58
CA GLN A 249 -11.95 -12.51 -13.66
C GLN A 249 -10.50 -12.87 -14.00
N GLY A 250 -9.60 -11.89 -14.02
CA GLY A 250 -8.16 -12.14 -14.21
C GLY A 250 -7.60 -13.06 -13.13
N TYR A 251 -7.91 -12.79 -11.87
CA TYR A 251 -7.52 -13.60 -10.73
C TYR A 251 -8.05 -15.04 -10.83
N LYS A 252 -9.35 -15.20 -11.09
CA LYS A 252 -10.00 -16.50 -11.25
C LYS A 252 -9.44 -17.32 -12.43
N ASN A 253 -9.24 -16.68 -13.57
CA ASN A 253 -8.70 -17.34 -14.77
C ASN A 253 -7.27 -17.85 -14.60
N ALA A 254 -6.49 -17.19 -13.77
CA ALA A 254 -5.13 -17.61 -13.39
C ALA A 254 -5.10 -18.73 -12.32
N GLY A 255 -6.26 -19.24 -11.91
CA GLY A 255 -6.38 -20.29 -10.92
C GLY A 255 -6.42 -19.80 -9.47
N GLY A 256 -6.60 -18.50 -9.26
CA GLY A 256 -6.80 -17.94 -7.92
C GLY A 256 -8.08 -18.46 -7.28
N GLU A 257 -8.00 -18.82 -6.00
CA GLU A 257 -9.16 -19.28 -5.24
C GLU A 257 -10.10 -18.11 -4.95
N MET A 258 -11.38 -18.27 -5.28
CA MET A 258 -12.36 -17.21 -5.06
C MET A 258 -12.99 -17.33 -3.68
N PRO A 259 -13.20 -16.22 -2.97
CA PRO A 259 -13.88 -16.21 -1.69
C PRO A 259 -15.34 -16.63 -1.83
N ILE A 260 -15.90 -17.19 -0.76
CA ILE A 260 -17.31 -17.61 -0.68
C ILE A 260 -18.16 -16.55 0.02
N ASP A 261 -17.61 -15.92 1.04
CA ASP A 261 -18.30 -14.92 1.89
C ASP A 261 -17.78 -13.50 1.61
N TRP A 262 -18.33 -12.88 0.59
CA TRP A 262 -17.99 -11.50 0.20
C TRP A 262 -18.46 -10.45 1.19
N GLU A 263 -19.54 -10.72 1.94
CA GLU A 263 -20.02 -9.78 2.94
C GLU A 263 -19.04 -9.69 4.12
N THR A 264 -18.49 -10.82 4.54
CA THR A 264 -17.41 -10.83 5.55
C THR A 264 -16.20 -10.05 5.06
N LEU A 265 -15.78 -10.23 3.79
CA LEU A 265 -14.65 -9.46 3.22
C LEU A 265 -14.95 -7.96 3.17
N TYR A 266 -16.16 -7.59 2.75
CA TYR A 266 -16.59 -6.19 2.74
C TYR A 266 -16.48 -5.57 4.13
N ASP A 267 -17.01 -6.23 5.16
CA ASP A 267 -16.97 -5.72 6.53
C ASP A 267 -15.54 -5.74 7.13
N CYS A 268 -14.67 -6.66 6.70
CA CYS A 268 -13.25 -6.69 7.09
C CYS A 268 -12.40 -5.56 6.49
N ASN A 269 -12.81 -5.03 5.33
CA ASN A 269 -12.01 -4.04 4.58
C ASN A 269 -12.02 -2.66 5.29
N ASN A 270 -11.36 -2.60 6.44
CA ASN A 270 -11.28 -1.43 7.32
C ASN A 270 -9.89 -0.77 7.38
N GLY A 271 -8.99 -1.10 6.44
CA GLY A 271 -7.64 -0.52 6.38
C GLY A 271 -7.62 1.01 6.26
N ARG A 272 -8.70 1.59 5.72
CA ARG A 272 -8.89 3.05 5.69
C ARG A 272 -9.04 3.65 7.09
N LEU A 273 -9.50 2.90 8.10
CA LEU A 273 -9.59 3.39 9.48
C LEU A 273 -8.19 3.51 10.11
N GLU A 274 -7.29 2.58 9.83
CA GLU A 274 -5.89 2.68 10.27
C GLU A 274 -5.19 3.87 9.62
N TRP A 275 -5.43 4.07 8.33
CA TRP A 275 -4.91 5.23 7.60
C TRP A 275 -5.52 6.55 8.10
N LEU A 276 -6.82 6.55 8.48
CA LEU A 276 -7.47 7.70 9.10
C LEU A 276 -6.81 8.04 10.44
N GLU A 277 -6.64 7.06 11.32
CA GLU A 277 -5.99 7.26 12.61
C GLU A 277 -4.58 7.82 12.44
N TYR A 278 -3.79 7.20 11.57
CA TYR A 278 -2.43 7.64 11.28
C TYR A 278 -2.37 9.11 10.84
N ASN A 279 -3.26 9.53 9.96
CA ASN A 279 -3.29 10.91 9.48
C ASN A 279 -3.90 11.89 10.50
N ILE A 280 -4.82 11.46 11.34
CA ILE A 280 -5.25 12.26 12.50
C ILE A 280 -4.07 12.52 13.43
N LYS A 281 -3.25 11.53 13.72
CA LYS A 281 -2.03 11.68 14.52
C LYS A 281 -1.08 12.71 13.90
N ARG A 282 -0.90 12.69 12.57
CA ARG A 282 -0.14 13.73 11.86
C ARG A 282 -0.70 15.14 12.07
N VAL A 283 -2.02 15.31 11.96
CA VAL A 283 -2.67 16.63 12.21
C VAL A 283 -2.44 17.10 13.64
N LEU A 284 -2.45 16.18 14.60
CA LEU A 284 -2.25 16.47 16.03
C LEU A 284 -0.79 16.59 16.43
N GLY A 285 0.16 16.28 15.55
CA GLY A 285 1.60 16.28 15.85
C GLY A 285 2.03 15.12 16.74
N ILE A 286 1.34 13.99 16.67
CA ILE A 286 1.64 12.76 17.41
C ILE A 286 2.51 11.85 16.55
N ASP A 287 3.67 11.45 17.02
CA ASP A 287 4.59 10.49 16.38
C ASP A 287 4.96 10.83 14.91
N CYS A 288 5.11 12.14 14.59
CA CYS A 288 5.41 12.59 13.23
C CYS A 288 6.32 13.83 13.19
N GLY A 289 6.87 14.14 12.01
CA GLY A 289 7.61 15.37 11.76
C GLY A 289 6.71 16.61 11.65
N ASN A 290 7.27 17.79 11.92
CA ASN A 290 6.52 19.05 11.87
C ASN A 290 6.03 19.42 10.46
N ASP A 291 6.65 18.89 9.42
CA ASP A 291 6.33 19.11 8.00
C ASP A 291 5.21 18.18 7.48
N GLU A 292 4.75 17.23 8.29
CA GLU A 292 3.73 16.24 7.88
C GLU A 292 2.28 16.70 8.12
N LYS A 293 2.07 17.79 8.86
CA LYS A 293 0.73 18.24 9.28
C LYS A 293 -0.20 18.57 8.11
N GLU A 294 0.29 19.27 7.10
CA GLU A 294 -0.53 19.64 5.93
C GLU A 294 -0.95 18.42 5.12
N ILE A 295 -0.03 17.46 4.97
CA ILE A 295 -0.33 16.16 4.34
C ILE A 295 -1.42 15.45 5.16
N GLY A 296 -1.29 15.42 6.49
CA GLY A 296 -2.30 14.83 7.37
C GLY A 296 -3.68 15.46 7.20
N ILE A 297 -3.77 16.79 7.07
CA ILE A 297 -5.03 17.50 6.88
C ILE A 297 -5.73 17.06 5.59
N GLU A 298 -5.03 16.99 4.47
CA GLU A 298 -5.62 16.55 3.20
C GLU A 298 -6.01 15.07 3.25
N GLN A 299 -5.14 14.21 3.79
CA GLN A 299 -5.40 12.79 3.89
C GLN A 299 -6.59 12.45 4.82
N VAL A 300 -6.79 13.18 5.91
CA VAL A 300 -7.98 13.02 6.78
C VAL A 300 -9.27 13.34 6.01
N LYS A 301 -9.28 14.42 5.21
CA LYS A 301 -10.46 14.80 4.40
C LYS A 301 -10.80 13.72 3.38
N GLU A 302 -9.81 13.29 2.61
CA GLU A 302 -9.96 12.26 1.57
C GLU A 302 -10.43 10.94 2.19
N THR A 303 -9.80 10.51 3.27
CA THR A 303 -10.13 9.24 3.93
C THR A 303 -11.56 9.23 4.49
N ILE A 304 -12.01 10.33 5.10
CA ILE A 304 -13.41 10.44 5.56
C ILE A 304 -14.39 10.32 4.38
N GLN A 305 -14.08 10.95 3.24
CA GLN A 305 -14.91 10.84 2.04
C GLN A 305 -14.96 9.39 1.53
N HIS A 306 -13.84 8.70 1.50
CA HIS A 306 -13.76 7.29 1.10
C HIS A 306 -14.57 6.39 2.02
N ILE A 307 -14.47 6.57 3.34
CA ILE A 307 -15.25 5.78 4.32
C ILE A 307 -16.76 5.98 4.11
N ILE A 308 -17.21 7.22 3.93
CA ILE A 308 -18.62 7.52 3.67
C ILE A 308 -19.08 6.94 2.33
N TYR A 309 -18.25 7.07 1.29
CA TYR A 309 -18.53 6.49 -0.02
C TYR A 309 -18.65 4.98 0.05
N TYR A 310 -17.67 4.32 0.66
CA TYR A 310 -17.65 2.86 0.84
C TYR A 310 -18.91 2.34 1.51
N ALA A 311 -19.30 2.97 2.64
CA ALA A 311 -20.50 2.57 3.36
C ALA A 311 -21.78 2.68 2.52
N LYS A 312 -21.86 3.65 1.58
CA LYS A 312 -22.99 3.79 0.65
C LYS A 312 -22.99 2.74 -0.48
N MET A 313 -21.83 2.19 -0.79
CA MET A 313 -21.64 1.29 -1.94
C MET A 313 -21.77 -0.20 -1.57
N LYS A 314 -22.14 -0.56 -0.31
CA LYS A 314 -22.19 -1.97 0.13
C LYS A 314 -22.97 -2.86 -0.84
N ASN A 315 -24.22 -2.56 -1.09
CA ASN A 315 -25.05 -3.39 -1.94
C ASN A 315 -24.56 -3.45 -3.40
N PRO A 316 -24.27 -2.33 -4.07
CA PRO A 316 -23.69 -2.37 -5.41
C PRO A 316 -22.40 -3.20 -5.52
N ILE A 317 -21.49 -3.09 -4.55
CA ILE A 317 -20.25 -3.87 -4.56
C ILE A 317 -20.56 -5.37 -4.43
N LEU A 318 -21.39 -5.76 -3.44
CA LEU A 318 -21.71 -7.17 -3.21
C LEU A 318 -22.45 -7.81 -4.37
N GLU A 319 -23.33 -7.08 -5.06
CA GLU A 319 -24.02 -7.55 -6.28
C GLU A 319 -23.04 -7.89 -7.41
N HIS A 320 -21.90 -7.19 -7.51
CA HIS A 320 -20.90 -7.41 -8.54
C HIS A 320 -19.76 -8.37 -8.14
N CYS A 321 -19.74 -8.85 -6.89
CA CYS A 321 -18.83 -9.90 -6.45
C CYS A 321 -19.23 -11.30 -6.95
N ILE A 322 -20.51 -11.49 -7.25
CA ILE A 322 -21.05 -12.79 -7.72
C ILE A 322 -20.85 -12.84 -9.23
N MET A 323 -19.91 -13.67 -9.68
CA MET A 323 -19.59 -13.92 -11.09
C MET A 323 -20.14 -15.26 -11.58
#